data_efd6758f9e2e47a576893a42f6d095de
#
_entry.id   efd6758f9e2e47a576893a42f6d095de
#
_cell.length_a   1.000
_cell.length_b   1.000
_cell.length_c   1.000
_cell.angle_alpha   90.00
_cell.angle_beta   90.00
_cell.angle_gamma   90.00
#
_symmetry.space_group_name_H-M   'P 1'
#
loop_
_entity.id
_entity.type
_entity.pdbx_description
1 polymer ?
#
loop_
_entity_poly.entity_id
_entity_poly.type
_entity_poly.pdbx_seq_one_letter_code
_entity_poly.pdbx_strand_id
1 'polypeptide(L)'
;MRTAPKVTLIIGAIMLIGSIIAVVAGIGSTDFDGEDVFTGDAPTTWDAELEWKSLYSVYVEEGSEVNVEIANGDSYNRFIPCEEDRSCQEWNDREGYTYIGDISVEDDGNYQIEFSGEGNVVVLETDIGGFLTAGIGMWCGCCSVLVLFVGLIMAHVMKDNAPAQILVMPQGGGQVSFAAQPASYTPGQPVVMNQEVSFQPPLQSDQPWEPPQSGS
;
A
#
# COMPACT_ATOMS: atom_id res chain seq x y z
N MET A 1 16.09 9.91 -23.34
CA MET A 1 15.33 9.93 -22.05
C MET A 1 16.08 9.05 -21.07
N ARG A 2 16.48 9.57 -19.91
CA ARG A 2 17.11 8.77 -18.86
C ARG A 2 16.12 7.72 -18.35
N THR A 3 16.61 6.52 -18.06
CA THR A 3 15.77 5.35 -17.67
C THR A 3 15.09 5.53 -16.29
N ALA A 4 15.72 6.28 -15.38
CA ALA A 4 15.24 6.48 -14.01
C ALA A 4 13.79 7.01 -13.90
N PRO A 5 13.37 8.13 -14.53
CA PRO A 5 12.00 8.61 -14.37
C PRO A 5 10.95 7.69 -14.97
N LYS A 6 11.30 6.92 -16.03
CA LYS A 6 10.39 5.95 -16.61
C LYS A 6 10.13 4.78 -15.67
N VAL A 7 11.18 4.27 -15.02
CA VAL A 7 11.06 3.17 -14.04
C VAL A 7 10.21 3.60 -12.85
N THR A 8 10.43 4.79 -12.31
CA THR A 8 9.63 5.32 -11.18
C THR A 8 8.15 5.44 -11.54
N LEU A 9 7.83 5.95 -12.74
CA LEU A 9 6.44 6.05 -13.21
C LEU A 9 5.77 4.69 -13.38
N ILE A 10 6.49 3.69 -13.93
CA ILE A 10 5.97 2.34 -14.09
C ILE A 10 5.70 1.70 -12.73
N ILE A 11 6.63 1.80 -11.78
CA ILE A 11 6.46 1.27 -10.43
C ILE A 11 5.25 1.93 -9.75
N GLY A 12 5.15 3.26 -9.80
CA GLY A 12 4.03 3.99 -9.23
C GLY A 12 2.67 3.58 -9.84
N ALA A 13 2.62 3.36 -11.15
CA ALA A 13 1.41 2.90 -11.83
C ALA A 13 1.00 1.47 -11.41
N ILE A 14 1.96 0.56 -11.29
CA ILE A 14 1.70 -0.82 -10.84
C ILE A 14 1.17 -0.82 -9.41
N MET A 15 1.80 -0.06 -8.51
CA MET A 15 1.35 0.06 -7.12
C MET A 15 -0.05 0.68 -7.03
N LEU A 16 -0.37 1.67 -7.86
CA LEU A 16 -1.69 2.28 -7.89
C LEU A 16 -2.77 1.28 -8.32
N ILE A 17 -2.51 0.51 -9.38
CA ILE A 17 -3.46 -0.52 -9.84
C ILE A 17 -3.66 -1.58 -8.75
N GLY A 18 -2.57 -2.05 -8.13
CA GLY A 18 -2.63 -3.02 -7.03
C GLY A 18 -3.44 -2.51 -5.84
N SER A 19 -3.28 -1.24 -5.46
CA SER A 19 -4.05 -0.63 -4.36
C SER A 19 -5.54 -0.51 -4.68
N ILE A 20 -5.91 -0.16 -5.91
CA ILE A 20 -7.32 -0.11 -6.33
C ILE A 20 -7.95 -1.51 -6.26
N ILE A 21 -7.24 -2.54 -6.73
CA ILE A 21 -7.73 -3.93 -6.66
C ILE A 21 -7.92 -4.34 -5.20
N ALA A 22 -6.97 -4.03 -4.30
CA ALA A 22 -7.06 -4.35 -2.88
C ALA A 22 -8.26 -3.66 -2.21
N VAL A 23 -8.51 -2.37 -2.51
CA VAL A 23 -9.67 -1.63 -1.99
C VAL A 23 -10.98 -2.26 -2.46
N VAL A 24 -11.11 -2.52 -3.76
CA VAL A 24 -12.34 -3.08 -4.33
C VAL A 24 -12.62 -4.49 -3.81
N ALA A 25 -11.57 -5.33 -3.72
CA ALA A 25 -11.69 -6.67 -3.18
C ALA A 25 -12.03 -6.64 -1.68
N GLY A 26 -11.40 -5.74 -0.91
CA GLY A 26 -11.65 -5.59 0.52
C GLY A 26 -13.09 -5.17 0.81
N ILE A 27 -13.60 -4.14 0.14
CA ILE A 27 -15.00 -3.70 0.34
C ILE A 27 -15.97 -4.80 -0.10
N GLY A 28 -15.69 -5.50 -1.19
CA GLY A 28 -16.56 -6.56 -1.70
C GLY A 28 -16.58 -7.85 -0.86
N SER A 29 -15.62 -8.02 0.05
CA SER A 29 -15.54 -9.17 0.96
C SER A 29 -16.00 -8.85 2.39
N THR A 30 -16.31 -7.60 2.71
CA THR A 30 -16.82 -7.21 4.03
C THR A 30 -18.31 -7.52 4.09
N ASP A 31 -18.71 -8.36 5.03
CA ASP A 31 -20.12 -8.60 5.36
C ASP A 31 -20.51 -7.65 6.49
N PHE A 32 -21.28 -6.62 6.16
CA PHE A 32 -21.74 -5.62 7.13
C PHE A 32 -23.05 -6.05 7.83
N ASP A 33 -23.73 -7.06 7.30
CA ASP A 33 -25.02 -7.50 7.89
C ASP A 33 -24.79 -8.35 9.14
N GLY A 34 -23.59 -8.95 9.28
CA GLY A 34 -23.23 -9.81 10.38
C GLY A 34 -24.05 -11.11 10.47
N GLU A 35 -23.54 -12.07 11.21
CA GLU A 35 -24.21 -13.36 11.45
C GLU A 35 -24.41 -13.57 12.95
N ASP A 36 -25.58 -14.08 13.36
CA ASP A 36 -25.82 -14.48 14.73
C ASP A 36 -25.07 -15.80 15.02
N VAL A 37 -23.90 -15.66 15.68
CA VAL A 37 -23.06 -16.81 16.03
C VAL A 37 -23.42 -17.47 17.35
N PHE A 38 -24.15 -16.75 18.20
CA PHE A 38 -24.66 -17.28 19.45
C PHE A 38 -26.01 -16.67 19.80
N THR A 39 -26.92 -17.51 20.34
CA THR A 39 -28.15 -17.08 20.96
C THR A 39 -28.43 -18.02 22.14
N GLY A 40 -28.67 -17.45 23.32
CA GLY A 40 -28.94 -18.22 24.54
C GLY A 40 -29.53 -17.39 25.67
N ASP A 41 -30.03 -18.03 26.67
CA ASP A 41 -30.58 -17.38 27.87
C ASP A 41 -29.51 -17.37 28.97
N ALA A 42 -29.23 -16.22 29.56
CA ALA A 42 -28.38 -16.12 30.73
C ALA A 42 -29.08 -16.64 31.99
N PRO A 43 -28.36 -17.34 32.91
CA PRO A 43 -26.92 -17.59 32.86
C PRO A 43 -26.54 -18.76 31.92
N THR A 44 -25.50 -18.53 31.09
CA THR A 44 -25.03 -19.54 30.17
C THR A 44 -23.53 -19.32 29.84
N THR A 45 -22.93 -20.36 29.27
CA THR A 45 -21.52 -20.31 28.82
C THR A 45 -21.48 -20.68 27.35
N TRP A 46 -20.67 -19.92 26.59
CA TRP A 46 -20.43 -20.15 25.18
C TRP A 46 -18.96 -20.48 24.95
N ASP A 47 -18.68 -21.69 24.45
CA ASP A 47 -17.37 -22.10 24.00
C ASP A 47 -17.27 -21.78 22.50
N ALA A 48 -16.48 -20.75 22.17
CA ALA A 48 -16.42 -20.17 20.83
C ALA A 48 -15.01 -20.24 20.25
N GLU A 49 -14.93 -20.51 18.96
CA GLU A 49 -13.73 -20.26 18.18
C GLU A 49 -13.84 -18.84 17.61
N LEU A 50 -13.07 -17.91 18.18
CA LEU A 50 -13.10 -16.51 17.78
C LEU A 50 -11.89 -16.16 16.93
N GLU A 51 -12.09 -15.27 15.95
CA GLU A 51 -11.07 -14.77 15.04
C GLU A 51 -10.76 -13.29 15.33
N TRP A 52 -9.49 -12.93 15.40
CA TRP A 52 -9.04 -11.54 15.69
C TRP A 52 -9.52 -10.51 14.66
N LYS A 53 -9.86 -10.95 13.43
CA LYS A 53 -10.34 -10.10 12.33
C LYS A 53 -11.85 -9.89 12.33
N SER A 54 -12.57 -10.51 13.28
CA SER A 54 -14.01 -10.38 13.44
C SER A 54 -14.34 -9.50 14.62
N LEU A 55 -15.45 -8.78 14.51
CA LEU A 55 -16.04 -8.00 15.59
C LEU A 55 -17.23 -8.80 16.15
N TYR A 56 -17.23 -9.04 17.44
CA TYR A 56 -18.28 -9.79 18.13
C TYR A 56 -19.11 -8.85 19.00
N SER A 57 -20.24 -8.38 18.46
CA SER A 57 -21.12 -7.45 19.16
C SER A 57 -22.17 -8.20 19.97
N VAL A 58 -22.28 -7.84 21.26
CA VAL A 58 -23.19 -8.49 22.21
C VAL A 58 -24.45 -7.66 22.41
N TYR A 59 -25.57 -8.30 22.19
CA TYR A 59 -26.92 -7.76 22.36
C TYR A 59 -27.65 -8.54 23.42
N VAL A 60 -28.40 -7.85 24.27
CA VAL A 60 -29.30 -8.48 25.29
C VAL A 60 -30.71 -8.01 25.09
N GLU A 61 -31.69 -8.86 25.47
CA GLU A 61 -33.08 -8.49 25.44
C GLU A 61 -33.35 -7.20 26.21
N GLU A 62 -34.18 -6.32 25.66
CA GLU A 62 -34.43 -5.00 26.22
C GLU A 62 -34.98 -5.09 27.68
N GLY A 63 -34.30 -4.39 28.58
CA GLY A 63 -34.63 -4.40 30.01
C GLY A 63 -33.96 -5.52 30.82
N SER A 64 -33.14 -6.35 30.19
CA SER A 64 -32.33 -7.38 30.85
C SER A 64 -31.00 -6.80 31.36
N GLU A 65 -30.46 -7.40 32.45
CA GLU A 65 -29.14 -7.10 32.98
C GLU A 65 -28.25 -8.33 32.85
N VAL A 66 -27.33 -8.32 31.92
CA VAL A 66 -26.37 -9.39 31.67
C VAL A 66 -24.94 -8.85 31.80
N ASN A 67 -24.11 -9.57 32.54
CA ASN A 67 -22.68 -9.33 32.62
C ASN A 67 -21.93 -10.36 31.81
N VAL A 68 -20.93 -9.92 31.04
CA VAL A 68 -20.12 -10.73 30.13
C VAL A 68 -18.70 -10.82 30.62
N GLU A 69 -18.17 -12.03 30.73
CA GLU A 69 -16.79 -12.27 31.16
C GLU A 69 -16.15 -13.34 30.27
N ILE A 70 -14.87 -13.16 29.90
CA ILE A 70 -14.07 -14.16 29.20
C ILE A 70 -13.28 -14.93 30.26
N ALA A 71 -13.53 -16.23 30.45
CA ALA A 71 -12.99 -17.03 31.54
C ALA A 71 -11.45 -17.06 31.61
N ASN A 72 -10.78 -16.96 30.46
CA ASN A 72 -9.32 -16.87 30.36
C ASN A 72 -8.87 -15.53 29.74
N GLY A 73 -9.68 -14.48 29.91
CA GLY A 73 -9.42 -13.15 29.41
C GLY A 73 -8.21 -12.50 30.08
N ASP A 74 -7.55 -11.63 29.34
CA ASP A 74 -6.44 -10.80 29.82
C ASP A 74 -6.70 -9.33 29.45
N SER A 75 -5.66 -8.50 29.45
CA SER A 75 -5.80 -7.08 29.10
C SER A 75 -6.20 -6.85 27.64
N TYR A 76 -6.01 -7.83 26.77
CA TYR A 76 -6.27 -7.77 25.33
C TYR A 76 -7.53 -8.54 24.94
N ASN A 77 -7.71 -9.73 25.52
CA ASN A 77 -8.86 -10.60 25.30
C ASN A 77 -9.93 -10.31 26.37
N ARG A 78 -10.82 -9.38 26.08
CA ARG A 78 -11.79 -8.88 27.07
C ARG A 78 -13.09 -8.43 26.44
N PHE A 79 -14.11 -8.39 27.27
CA PHE A 79 -15.34 -7.68 26.94
C PHE A 79 -15.12 -6.17 27.14
N ILE A 80 -15.52 -5.38 26.17
CA ILE A 80 -15.48 -3.92 26.20
C ILE A 80 -16.90 -3.41 26.33
N PRO A 81 -17.32 -2.99 27.53
CA PRO A 81 -18.69 -2.53 27.75
C PRO A 81 -18.97 -1.20 27.06
N CYS A 82 -20.17 -1.03 26.65
CA CYS A 82 -20.68 0.15 25.96
C CYS A 82 -20.79 1.42 26.82
N GLU A 83 -20.64 1.32 28.13
CA GLU A 83 -20.92 2.42 29.07
C GLU A 83 -20.01 3.67 28.90
N GLU A 84 -18.86 3.51 28.28
CA GLU A 84 -17.86 4.57 28.15
C GLU A 84 -17.93 5.35 26.85
N ASP A 85 -18.63 4.88 25.83
CA ASP A 85 -18.62 5.47 24.51
C ASP A 85 -20.02 5.90 24.04
N ARG A 86 -20.14 7.17 23.59
CA ARG A 86 -21.40 7.71 23.08
C ARG A 86 -21.88 7.04 21.77
N SER A 87 -21.02 6.25 21.13
CA SER A 87 -21.34 5.51 19.92
C SER A 87 -22.35 4.39 20.16
N CYS A 88 -22.53 3.93 21.38
CA CYS A 88 -23.41 2.83 21.75
C CYS A 88 -24.88 3.03 21.37
N GLN A 89 -25.36 4.25 21.32
CA GLN A 89 -26.74 4.54 20.93
C GLN A 89 -26.95 4.45 19.41
N GLU A 90 -25.89 4.60 18.63
CA GLU A 90 -25.97 4.56 17.17
C GLU A 90 -25.99 3.13 16.61
N TRP A 91 -25.56 2.13 17.41
CA TRP A 91 -25.49 0.72 17.02
C TRP A 91 -26.68 -0.13 17.48
N ASN A 92 -27.72 0.50 18.03
CA ASN A 92 -28.87 -0.19 18.58
C ASN A 92 -29.97 -0.43 17.53
N ASP A 93 -29.59 -1.05 16.40
CA ASP A 93 -30.49 -1.24 15.26
C ASP A 93 -31.31 -2.53 15.32
N ARG A 94 -31.16 -3.33 16.41
CA ARG A 94 -31.86 -4.61 16.55
C ARG A 94 -33.13 -4.46 17.40
N GLU A 95 -34.29 -4.68 16.79
CA GLU A 95 -35.60 -4.55 17.46
C GLU A 95 -35.72 -5.54 18.63
N GLY A 96 -36.05 -5.04 19.83
CA GLY A 96 -36.23 -5.83 21.05
C GLY A 96 -34.94 -6.18 21.79
N TYR A 97 -33.77 -5.66 21.32
CA TYR A 97 -32.47 -5.88 21.94
C TYR A 97 -31.74 -4.57 22.20
N THR A 98 -30.89 -4.60 23.19
CA THR A 98 -29.98 -3.49 23.53
C THR A 98 -28.53 -3.95 23.34
N TYR A 99 -27.75 -3.20 22.58
CA TYR A 99 -26.32 -3.43 22.47
C TYR A 99 -25.60 -3.07 23.77
N ILE A 100 -24.78 -4.00 24.31
CA ILE A 100 -24.09 -3.81 25.60
C ILE A 100 -22.57 -3.72 25.48
N GLY A 101 -21.99 -4.09 24.34
CA GLY A 101 -20.55 -4.00 24.12
C GLY A 101 -20.03 -5.04 23.14
N ASP A 102 -18.71 -5.07 23.00
CA ASP A 102 -18.00 -5.96 22.09
C ASP A 102 -17.08 -6.92 22.83
N ILE A 103 -16.95 -8.15 22.30
CA ILE A 103 -15.90 -9.08 22.68
C ILE A 103 -14.70 -8.85 21.76
N SER A 104 -13.57 -8.44 22.34
CA SER A 104 -12.32 -8.21 21.64
C SER A 104 -11.34 -9.33 21.93
N VAL A 105 -10.76 -9.91 20.85
CA VAL A 105 -9.70 -10.92 20.92
C VAL A 105 -8.53 -10.48 20.04
N GLU A 106 -7.30 -10.76 20.49
CA GLU A 106 -6.08 -10.40 19.75
C GLU A 106 -5.59 -11.52 18.83
N ASP A 107 -5.87 -12.75 19.21
CA ASP A 107 -5.44 -13.95 18.46
C ASP A 107 -6.65 -14.85 18.16
N ASP A 108 -6.55 -15.63 17.06
CA ASP A 108 -7.52 -16.67 16.76
C ASP A 108 -7.43 -17.79 17.80
N GLY A 109 -8.56 -18.26 18.32
CA GLY A 109 -8.53 -19.30 19.32
C GLY A 109 -9.88 -19.69 19.89
N ASN A 110 -9.83 -20.66 20.80
CA ASN A 110 -11.01 -21.12 21.55
C ASN A 110 -11.13 -20.32 22.85
N TYR A 111 -12.22 -19.63 23.00
CA TYR A 111 -12.54 -18.80 24.16
C TYR A 111 -13.79 -19.31 24.84
N GLN A 112 -13.81 -19.22 26.17
CA GLN A 112 -14.98 -19.50 26.95
C GLN A 112 -15.55 -18.20 27.48
N ILE A 113 -16.77 -17.86 27.04
CA ILE A 113 -17.47 -16.63 27.38
C ILE A 113 -18.63 -16.99 28.32
N GLU A 114 -18.62 -16.36 29.50
CA GLU A 114 -19.65 -16.55 30.50
C GLU A 114 -20.61 -15.36 30.48
N PHE A 115 -21.90 -15.67 30.33
CA PHE A 115 -22.98 -14.71 30.45
C PHE A 115 -23.68 -14.95 31.77
N SER A 116 -23.67 -13.99 32.67
CA SER A 116 -24.32 -14.03 33.97
C SER A 116 -25.40 -12.96 34.06
N GLY A 117 -26.48 -13.26 34.86
CA GLY A 117 -27.65 -12.38 34.96
C GLY A 117 -28.90 -13.07 34.43
N GLU A 118 -29.86 -12.30 33.90
CA GLU A 118 -31.13 -12.81 33.37
C GLU A 118 -31.44 -12.15 32.03
N GLY A 119 -31.90 -12.92 31.05
CA GLY A 119 -32.34 -12.44 29.73
C GLY A 119 -31.74 -13.20 28.59
N ASN A 120 -32.28 -12.97 27.41
CA ASN A 120 -31.76 -13.55 26.17
C ASN A 120 -30.56 -12.74 25.67
N VAL A 121 -29.52 -13.46 25.26
CA VAL A 121 -28.25 -12.89 24.73
C VAL A 121 -28.09 -13.34 23.30
N VAL A 122 -27.72 -12.41 22.45
CA VAL A 122 -27.32 -12.66 21.06
C VAL A 122 -25.93 -12.07 20.81
N VAL A 123 -25.07 -12.86 20.20
CA VAL A 123 -23.76 -12.38 19.73
C VAL A 123 -23.76 -12.36 18.21
N LEU A 124 -23.48 -11.18 17.66
CA LEU A 124 -23.39 -10.95 16.23
C LEU A 124 -21.91 -10.89 15.84
N GLU A 125 -21.50 -11.73 14.88
CA GLU A 125 -20.18 -11.68 14.29
C GLU A 125 -20.21 -10.86 13.00
N THR A 126 -19.30 -9.91 12.88
CA THR A 126 -19.09 -9.11 11.67
C THR A 126 -17.64 -9.27 11.22
N ASP A 127 -17.40 -9.85 10.04
CA ASP A 127 -16.05 -9.97 9.46
C ASP A 127 -15.55 -8.60 8.97
N ILE A 128 -14.58 -8.05 9.68
CA ILE A 128 -13.93 -6.78 9.32
C ILE A 128 -12.63 -6.96 8.53
N GLY A 129 -12.23 -8.19 8.20
CA GLY A 129 -11.00 -8.49 7.47
C GLY A 129 -10.97 -7.83 6.10
N GLY A 130 -12.10 -7.75 5.42
CA GLY A 130 -12.26 -7.02 4.17
C GLY A 130 -12.01 -5.52 4.33
N PHE A 131 -12.54 -4.91 5.39
CA PHE A 131 -12.33 -3.50 5.70
C PHE A 131 -10.86 -3.19 6.02
N LEU A 132 -10.18 -4.07 6.77
CA LEU A 132 -8.74 -3.95 7.03
C LEU A 132 -7.94 -4.00 5.73
N THR A 133 -8.27 -4.93 4.83
CA THR A 133 -7.64 -5.05 3.51
C THR A 133 -7.86 -3.79 2.66
N ALA A 134 -9.07 -3.25 2.65
CA ALA A 134 -9.39 -1.99 1.98
C ALA A 134 -8.61 -0.81 2.57
N GLY A 135 -8.47 -0.75 3.89
CA GLY A 135 -7.69 0.27 4.59
C GLY A 135 -6.21 0.26 4.20
N ILE A 136 -5.59 -0.93 4.16
CA ILE A 136 -4.21 -1.09 3.69
C ILE A 136 -4.10 -0.67 2.22
N GLY A 137 -5.05 -1.06 1.37
CA GLY A 137 -5.12 -0.67 -0.04
C GLY A 137 -5.18 0.85 -0.22
N MET A 138 -5.99 1.54 0.59
CA MET A 138 -6.11 3.00 0.56
C MET A 138 -4.82 3.69 0.99
N TRP A 139 -4.15 3.20 2.04
CA TRP A 139 -2.84 3.72 2.49
C TRP A 139 -1.77 3.55 1.41
N CYS A 140 -1.66 2.37 0.80
CA CYS A 140 -0.76 2.10 -0.32
C CYS A 140 -1.09 2.96 -1.54
N GLY A 141 -2.37 3.22 -1.80
CA GLY A 141 -2.84 4.11 -2.86
C GLY A 141 -2.32 5.54 -2.70
N CYS A 142 -2.41 6.10 -1.50
CA CYS A 142 -1.86 7.44 -1.20
C CYS A 142 -0.35 7.50 -1.45
N CYS A 143 0.41 6.48 -1.02
CA CYS A 143 1.84 6.39 -1.27
C CYS A 143 2.16 6.32 -2.77
N SER A 144 1.37 5.56 -3.55
CA SER A 144 1.57 5.42 -5.01
C SER A 144 1.38 6.74 -5.74
N VAL A 145 0.38 7.53 -5.34
CA VAL A 145 0.13 8.86 -5.92
C VAL A 145 1.31 9.79 -5.67
N LEU A 146 1.90 9.76 -4.46
CA LEU A 146 3.11 10.55 -4.16
C LEU A 146 4.30 10.13 -5.02
N VAL A 147 4.52 8.81 -5.20
CA VAL A 147 5.60 8.28 -6.05
C VAL A 147 5.39 8.71 -7.51
N LEU A 148 4.17 8.66 -8.03
CA LEU A 148 3.85 9.13 -9.38
C LEU A 148 4.10 10.62 -9.52
N PHE A 149 3.73 11.43 -8.52
CA PHE A 149 3.94 12.87 -8.53
C PHE A 149 5.43 13.23 -8.54
N VAL A 150 6.24 12.57 -7.71
CA VAL A 150 7.71 12.71 -7.71
C VAL A 150 8.30 12.29 -9.05
N GLY A 151 7.85 11.15 -9.62
CA GLY A 151 8.28 10.68 -10.92
C GLY A 151 7.98 11.67 -12.04
N LEU A 152 6.84 12.32 -11.98
CA LEU A 152 6.40 13.33 -12.96
C LEU A 152 7.23 14.63 -12.86
N ILE A 153 7.50 15.08 -11.63
CA ILE A 153 8.39 16.24 -11.38
C ILE A 153 9.80 15.93 -11.92
N MET A 154 10.35 14.75 -11.60
CA MET A 154 11.67 14.34 -12.11
C MET A 154 11.69 14.28 -13.64
N ALA A 155 10.65 13.77 -14.27
CA ALA A 155 10.53 13.71 -15.72
C ALA A 155 10.50 15.11 -16.35
N HIS A 156 9.85 16.07 -15.67
CA HIS A 156 9.75 17.46 -16.13
C HIS A 156 11.07 18.19 -15.97
N VAL A 157 11.70 18.12 -14.79
CA VAL A 157 12.96 18.79 -14.48
C VAL A 157 14.13 18.23 -15.31
N MET A 158 14.14 16.92 -15.59
CA MET A 158 15.20 16.30 -16.37
C MET A 158 15.06 16.49 -17.89
N LYS A 159 13.89 16.95 -18.37
CA LYS A 159 13.67 17.22 -19.79
C LYS A 159 14.51 18.41 -20.29
N ASP A 160 14.77 19.38 -19.42
CA ASP A 160 15.44 20.63 -19.78
C ASP A 160 16.98 20.50 -19.80
N ASN A 161 17.54 19.39 -19.31
CA ASN A 161 18.97 19.12 -19.28
C ASN A 161 19.40 18.13 -20.38
N ALA A 162 18.95 18.31 -21.61
CA ALA A 162 19.61 17.65 -22.74
C ALA A 162 21.07 18.14 -22.78
N PRO A 163 22.07 17.23 -22.69
CA PRO A 163 23.46 17.70 -22.82
C PRO A 163 23.61 18.42 -24.15
N ALA A 164 24.04 19.68 -24.10
CA ALA A 164 24.41 20.40 -25.30
C ALA A 164 25.40 19.51 -26.05
N GLN A 165 25.04 19.09 -27.24
CA GLN A 165 25.97 18.39 -28.11
C GLN A 165 27.11 19.39 -28.40
N ILE A 166 28.25 19.19 -27.73
CA ILE A 166 29.45 19.93 -28.06
C ILE A 166 29.83 19.44 -29.44
N LEU A 167 29.48 20.22 -30.45
CA LEU A 167 30.04 20.09 -31.80
C LEU A 167 31.52 20.41 -31.66
N VAL A 168 32.35 19.38 -31.45
CA VAL A 168 33.79 19.51 -31.57
C VAL A 168 34.06 19.74 -33.04
N MET A 169 34.18 21.02 -33.41
CA MET A 169 34.75 21.33 -34.73
C MET A 169 36.19 20.85 -34.71
N PRO A 170 36.60 19.97 -35.64
CA PRO A 170 37.99 19.62 -35.79
C PRO A 170 38.77 20.89 -36.22
N GLN A 171 39.59 21.39 -35.29
CA GLN A 171 40.53 22.50 -35.57
C GLN A 171 41.70 21.94 -36.38
N GLY A 172 41.47 21.73 -37.66
CA GLY A 172 42.49 21.33 -38.62
C GLY A 172 42.31 22.18 -39.89
N GLY A 173 43.25 23.08 -40.14
CA GLY A 173 43.26 23.94 -41.32
C GLY A 173 43.30 23.14 -42.62
N GLY A 174 42.15 22.96 -43.22
CA GLY A 174 41.96 22.46 -44.56
C GLY A 174 40.71 23.11 -45.12
N GLN A 175 40.84 23.87 -46.20
CA GLN A 175 39.75 24.45 -46.96
C GLN A 175 38.78 23.31 -47.41
N VAL A 176 37.65 23.18 -46.74
CA VAL A 176 36.58 22.30 -47.19
C VAL A 176 35.69 23.11 -48.12
N SER A 177 35.83 22.85 -49.41
CA SER A 177 34.96 23.37 -50.46
C SER A 177 33.59 22.71 -50.26
N PHE A 178 32.60 23.43 -49.72
CA PHE A 178 31.22 22.99 -49.65
C PHE A 178 30.61 23.08 -51.08
N ALA A 179 30.63 22.00 -51.81
CA ALA A 179 29.70 21.81 -52.93
C ALA A 179 28.35 21.51 -52.31
N ALA A 180 27.46 22.49 -52.29
CA ALA A 180 26.07 22.27 -51.90
C ALA A 180 25.37 21.35 -52.93
N GLN A 181 25.23 20.08 -52.59
CA GLN A 181 24.37 19.16 -53.33
C GLN A 181 23.02 19.07 -52.60
N PRO A 182 21.91 19.44 -53.23
CA PRO A 182 20.59 19.29 -52.57
C PRO A 182 20.26 17.80 -52.46
N ALA A 183 20.26 17.29 -51.22
CA ALA A 183 19.77 15.94 -50.92
C ALA A 183 18.25 15.92 -51.09
N SER A 184 17.76 15.27 -52.14
CA SER A 184 16.36 14.90 -52.30
C SER A 184 16.04 13.82 -51.28
N TYR A 185 15.19 14.17 -50.32
CA TYR A 185 14.68 13.27 -49.28
C TYR A 185 13.63 12.32 -49.90
N THR A 186 13.97 11.04 -50.03
CA THR A 186 12.99 9.99 -50.37
C THR A 186 12.61 9.29 -49.06
N PRO A 187 11.33 9.33 -48.60
CA PRO A 187 10.92 8.62 -47.39
C PRO A 187 10.86 7.11 -47.66
N GLY A 188 11.62 6.32 -46.89
CA GLY A 188 11.41 4.88 -46.89
C GLY A 188 12.63 3.95 -47.01
N GLN A 189 13.88 4.45 -46.93
CA GLN A 189 15.02 3.53 -46.89
C GLN A 189 15.75 3.60 -45.54
N PRO A 190 16.07 2.45 -44.90
CA PRO A 190 16.90 2.45 -43.69
C PRO A 190 18.33 2.81 -44.04
N VAL A 191 18.84 3.85 -43.43
CA VAL A 191 20.25 4.27 -43.52
C VAL A 191 21.10 3.28 -42.74
N VAL A 192 21.80 2.40 -43.41
CA VAL A 192 22.85 1.57 -42.82
C VAL A 192 24.09 2.44 -42.69
N MET A 193 24.34 2.97 -41.54
CA MET A 193 25.61 3.60 -41.17
C MET A 193 26.64 2.52 -40.84
N ASN A 194 27.38 2.05 -41.82
CA ASN A 194 28.64 1.36 -41.61
C ASN A 194 29.71 2.44 -41.28
N GLN A 195 29.88 2.78 -40.01
CA GLN A 195 31.01 3.54 -39.55
C GLN A 195 31.88 2.59 -38.73
N GLU A 196 32.84 1.98 -39.42
CA GLU A 196 34.02 1.38 -38.77
C GLU A 196 34.83 2.49 -38.09
N VAL A 197 34.57 2.67 -36.79
CA VAL A 197 35.41 3.53 -35.96
C VAL A 197 36.63 2.71 -35.57
N SER A 198 37.71 2.91 -36.32
CA SER A 198 39.05 2.43 -35.95
C SER A 198 39.45 3.11 -34.65
N PHE A 199 39.36 2.43 -33.52
CA PHE A 199 39.91 2.85 -32.25
C PHE A 199 41.43 2.67 -32.29
N GLN A 200 42.16 3.77 -32.46
CA GLN A 200 43.58 3.83 -32.14
C GLN A 200 43.71 3.96 -30.63
N PRO A 201 44.39 3.04 -29.93
CA PRO A 201 44.63 3.20 -28.50
C PRO A 201 45.51 4.43 -28.23
N PRO A 202 45.25 5.19 -27.16
CA PRO A 202 46.12 6.33 -26.81
C PRO A 202 47.49 5.83 -26.48
N LEU A 203 48.49 6.52 -27.01
CA LEU A 203 49.91 6.36 -26.70
C LEU A 203 50.09 6.47 -25.20
N GLN A 204 50.54 5.38 -24.60
CA GLN A 204 50.97 5.33 -23.20
C GLN A 204 52.19 6.24 -23.05
N SER A 205 52.02 7.39 -22.37
CA SER A 205 53.14 8.20 -21.92
C SER A 205 53.71 7.54 -20.67
N ASP A 206 54.83 6.84 -20.82
CA ASP A 206 55.68 6.39 -19.72
C ASP A 206 56.27 7.60 -18.99
N GLN A 207 55.54 8.19 -18.07
CA GLN A 207 56.12 9.08 -17.06
C GLN A 207 56.15 8.33 -15.74
N PRO A 208 57.35 8.13 -15.16
CA PRO A 208 57.50 7.56 -13.83
C PRO A 208 56.90 8.53 -12.78
N TRP A 209 56.03 7.99 -11.96
CA TRP A 209 55.41 8.69 -10.85
C TRP A 209 56.44 8.92 -9.73
N GLU A 210 56.85 10.15 -9.47
CA GLU A 210 57.66 10.51 -8.31
C GLU A 210 56.75 10.87 -7.14
N PRO A 211 56.94 10.24 -5.96
CA PRO A 211 56.16 10.56 -4.77
C PRO A 211 56.57 11.92 -4.18
N PRO A 212 55.67 12.71 -3.60
CA PRO A 212 55.95 13.98 -2.98
C PRO A 212 56.88 13.80 -1.77
N GLN A 213 58.01 14.53 -1.76
CA GLN A 213 58.93 14.59 -0.62
C GLN A 213 58.25 15.31 0.55
N SER A 214 58.22 14.66 1.69
CA SER A 214 57.78 15.22 2.97
C SER A 214 58.87 16.24 3.44
N GLY A 215 58.53 17.52 3.38
CA GLY A 215 59.33 18.57 3.99
C GLY A 215 59.14 18.61 5.49
N SER A 216 60.24 18.64 6.17
CA SER A 216 60.44 18.84 7.61
C SER A 216 59.93 20.21 8.12
#